data_c554ad05d026888bd3764653af2b2ecd
#
_entry.id   c554ad05d026888bd3764653af2b2ecd
#
_cell.length_a   1.000
_cell.length_b   1.000
_cell.length_c   1.000
_cell.angle_alpha   90.00
_cell.angle_beta   90.00
_cell.angle_gamma   90.00
#
_symmetry.space_group_name_H-M   'P 1'
#
loop_
_entity.id
_entity.type
_entity.pdbx_description
1 polymer ?
#
loop_
_entity_poly.entity_id
_entity_poly.type
_entity_poly.pdbx_seq_one_letter_code
_entity_poly.pdbx_strand_id
1 'polypeptide(L)'
;MSNDVTSTDGGASTAPPTRRRRALWVAGVAGLTGVVGLAALGGVIARDDKPTSNRASDAQPSTNRQNVSDAGGADDGAKKDDGTEGEWSGDDWSGFDDQSGKDDKNDEKDRTKQVPCDTDKLIQAIVFANDKHGGVLELAKGCTYNLTRNDYEGNGLPVITERITLKGEHTAIGRDATADYFRILNVGPGGHLTLKGLSIKGGQTLRPAMTADAATVWAPYSAVVRSTAAGAAAKPDVTEAPGSKPGTATEPGPAAAAKPAAEAKPAAAAEAKAPAAATKAATTAAKPVVAAAAGPAVVPLVEQPGFTDGAGVLVQPGGRAEILDSELLYNQSGGNGGGLANFGSAKLSKTTVAHNTAFFFGGGIFNAGVLQIDESKVKDNTGIIGGGGISNGAAEIFTDDVDGGSVWVYKSEITDNETLGFGGGVLDVEGTTTLHETKVSGNTAVLAGGGVAVADSQLTLKNATVANNSTAGVGGGVAVAFESTATIENSKIKDNTAGFFGAGLFNEDSVTTLRDSEVVGNRAVGPLGSGGGIYNTDGGEIALYRTKVTYNFATLPPGGISNGLFSFVRLDDESVVSANRPTNCLNVPGCF
;
A
#
# COMPACT_ATOMS: atom_id res chain seq x y z
N MET A 1 3.83 31.99 -60.91
CA MET A 1 3.23 30.64 -61.05
C MET A 1 3.50 29.92 -59.78
N SER A 2 2.52 29.92 -58.92
CA SER A 2 2.51 29.35 -57.59
C SER A 2 2.09 27.90 -57.69
N ASN A 3 2.76 27.01 -56.99
CA ASN A 3 2.27 25.65 -56.71
C ASN A 3 2.14 25.48 -55.23
N ASP A 4 0.89 25.50 -54.77
CA ASP A 4 0.45 25.04 -53.47
C ASP A 4 0.54 23.53 -53.41
N VAL A 5 1.22 23.01 -52.38
CA VAL A 5 1.16 21.61 -51.97
C VAL A 5 0.48 21.57 -50.58
N THR A 6 -0.79 21.18 -50.58
CA THR A 6 -1.56 20.88 -49.39
C THR A 6 -1.10 19.54 -48.82
N SER A 7 -0.50 19.57 -47.63
CA SER A 7 -0.21 18.41 -46.79
C SER A 7 -1.43 18.12 -45.92
N THR A 8 -2.07 16.99 -46.17
CA THR A 8 -3.10 16.43 -45.28
C THR A 8 -2.42 15.60 -44.20
N ASP A 9 -2.27 16.18 -43.02
CA ASP A 9 -1.85 15.48 -41.81
C ASP A 9 -3.03 14.70 -41.24
N GLY A 10 -3.03 13.40 -41.45
CA GLY A 10 -3.93 12.45 -40.80
C GLY A 10 -3.33 12.02 -39.46
N GLY A 11 -3.56 12.79 -38.44
CA GLY A 11 -3.21 12.41 -37.06
C GLY A 11 -4.06 11.23 -36.60
N ALA A 12 -3.52 10.03 -36.66
CA ALA A 12 -4.06 8.90 -35.93
C ALA A 12 -3.71 9.07 -34.44
N SER A 13 -4.69 9.43 -33.63
CA SER A 13 -4.60 9.39 -32.18
C SER A 13 -4.50 7.92 -31.77
N THR A 14 -3.30 7.45 -31.47
CA THR A 14 -3.07 6.17 -30.81
C THR A 14 -3.30 6.37 -29.33
N ALA A 15 -4.46 5.94 -28.83
CA ALA A 15 -4.69 5.78 -27.40
C ALA A 15 -3.68 4.75 -26.84
N PRO A 16 -3.09 4.96 -25.67
CA PRO A 16 -2.06 4.08 -25.14
C PRO A 16 -2.62 2.66 -24.88
N PRO A 17 -1.87 1.61 -25.21
CA PRO A 17 -2.32 0.21 -25.08
C PRO A 17 -2.33 -0.32 -23.64
N THR A 18 -2.17 0.51 -22.65
CA THR A 18 -1.82 0.17 -21.28
C THR A 18 -2.93 -0.51 -20.45
N ARG A 19 -4.21 -0.17 -20.64
CA ARG A 19 -5.30 -0.70 -19.79
C ARG A 19 -5.56 -2.21 -19.89
N ARG A 20 -5.35 -2.85 -21.05
CA ARG A 20 -5.62 -4.30 -21.22
C ARG A 20 -4.53 -5.21 -20.66
N ARG A 21 -3.28 -4.74 -20.58
CA ARG A 21 -2.15 -5.55 -20.09
C ARG A 21 -2.13 -5.65 -18.57
N ARG A 22 -2.59 -4.62 -17.85
CA ARG A 22 -2.63 -4.57 -16.37
C ARG A 22 -3.54 -5.61 -15.75
N ALA A 23 -4.74 -5.80 -16.30
CA ALA A 23 -5.68 -6.83 -15.86
C ALA A 23 -5.14 -8.27 -16.06
N LEU A 24 -4.25 -8.47 -17.04
CA LEU A 24 -3.63 -9.76 -17.34
C LEU A 24 -2.50 -10.11 -16.35
N TRP A 25 -1.80 -9.14 -15.77
CA TRP A 25 -0.72 -9.42 -14.82
C TRP A 25 -1.27 -9.85 -13.46
N VAL A 26 -2.26 -9.14 -12.95
CA VAL A 26 -2.97 -9.56 -11.73
C VAL A 26 -3.57 -10.96 -11.92
N ALA A 27 -4.08 -11.25 -13.12
CA ALA A 27 -4.56 -12.58 -13.45
C ALA A 27 -3.42 -13.60 -13.69
N GLY A 28 -2.29 -13.18 -14.26
CA GLY A 28 -1.14 -14.04 -14.57
C GLY A 28 -0.38 -14.47 -13.31
N VAL A 29 -0.02 -13.53 -12.45
CA VAL A 29 0.65 -13.81 -11.16
C VAL A 29 -0.34 -14.50 -10.20
N ALA A 30 -1.59 -14.07 -10.16
CA ALA A 30 -2.64 -14.76 -9.41
C ALA A 30 -2.92 -16.17 -9.96
N GLY A 31 -2.82 -16.40 -11.27
CA GLY A 31 -2.96 -17.71 -11.88
C GLY A 31 -1.83 -18.68 -11.54
N LEU A 32 -0.57 -18.21 -11.52
CA LEU A 32 0.59 -18.99 -11.10
C LEU A 32 0.64 -19.23 -9.59
N THR A 33 0.19 -18.26 -8.79
CA THR A 33 0.15 -18.35 -7.32
C THR A 33 -1.15 -18.93 -6.79
N GLY A 34 -2.24 -18.89 -7.55
CA GLY A 34 -3.57 -19.37 -7.15
C GLY A 34 -3.62 -20.84 -6.76
N VAL A 35 -2.77 -21.67 -7.35
CA VAL A 35 -2.66 -23.11 -7.00
C VAL A 35 -1.79 -23.32 -5.76
N VAL A 36 -0.86 -22.41 -5.45
CA VAL A 36 0.08 -22.52 -4.32
C VAL A 36 -0.38 -21.66 -3.14
N GLY A 37 -1.05 -20.54 -3.41
CA GLY A 37 -1.52 -19.60 -2.38
C GLY A 37 -2.57 -20.19 -1.43
N LEU A 38 -3.42 -21.11 -1.92
CA LEU A 38 -4.39 -21.83 -1.08
C LEU A 38 -3.74 -22.82 -0.11
N ALA A 39 -2.54 -23.32 -0.45
CA ALA A 39 -1.78 -24.20 0.45
C ALA A 39 -0.97 -23.42 1.50
N ALA A 40 -0.56 -22.17 1.18
CA ALA A 40 0.19 -21.31 2.11
C ALA A 40 -0.70 -20.59 3.13
N LEU A 41 -1.94 -20.23 2.77
CA LEU A 41 -2.92 -19.66 3.69
C LEU A 41 -3.39 -20.63 4.78
N GLY A 42 -3.27 -21.95 4.54
CA GLY A 42 -3.56 -22.99 5.55
C GLY A 42 -2.47 -23.13 6.63
N GLY A 43 -1.26 -22.59 6.40
CA GLY A 43 -0.12 -22.73 7.31
C GLY A 43 0.11 -21.57 8.29
N VAL A 44 -0.51 -20.41 8.06
CA VAL A 44 -0.27 -19.20 8.87
C VAL A 44 -1.23 -19.08 10.08
N ILE A 45 -2.31 -19.88 10.13
CA ILE A 45 -3.32 -19.81 11.21
C ILE A 45 -2.97 -20.68 12.43
N ALA A 46 -1.87 -21.43 12.41
CA ALA A 46 -1.45 -22.26 13.54
C ALA A 46 -0.07 -21.84 14.08
N ARG A 47 0.00 -20.72 14.77
CA ARG A 47 1.04 -20.46 15.78
C ARG A 47 0.39 -20.56 17.16
N ASP A 48 0.49 -21.76 17.71
CA ASP A 48 0.21 -22.04 19.11
C ASP A 48 1.27 -21.35 20.00
N ASP A 49 0.82 -20.40 20.77
CA ASP A 49 1.57 -19.88 21.92
C ASP A 49 1.64 -20.95 23.00
N LYS A 50 2.82 -21.50 23.23
CA LYS A 50 3.12 -22.22 24.47
C LYS A 50 4.10 -21.42 25.31
N PRO A 51 3.73 -21.06 26.55
CA PRO A 51 4.67 -20.45 27.49
C PRO A 51 5.57 -21.51 28.10
N THR A 52 6.88 -21.33 27.97
CA THR A 52 7.84 -22.08 28.82
C THR A 52 8.41 -21.17 29.89
N SER A 53 8.10 -21.59 31.10
CA SER A 53 8.56 -21.05 32.36
C SER A 53 10.05 -21.29 32.65
N ASN A 54 10.66 -20.27 33.25
CA ASN A 54 11.68 -20.31 34.32
C ASN A 54 12.97 -21.10 34.17
N ARG A 55 14.10 -20.42 34.18
CA ARG A 55 15.03 -20.55 35.31
C ARG A 55 16.03 -19.40 35.38
N ALA A 56 16.07 -18.81 36.56
CA ALA A 56 17.06 -17.84 37.00
C ALA A 56 18.44 -18.50 37.24
N SER A 57 19.50 -17.78 37.05
CA SER A 57 20.65 -17.79 37.97
C SER A 57 21.59 -16.60 37.70
N ASP A 58 21.87 -15.97 38.79
CA ASP A 58 22.75 -14.88 39.14
C ASP A 58 24.10 -14.80 38.45
N ALA A 59 24.56 -13.60 38.18
CA ALA A 59 25.83 -13.03 38.67
C ALA A 59 26.09 -11.63 38.14
N GLN A 60 26.10 -10.66 39.02
CA GLN A 60 26.82 -9.38 38.94
C GLN A 60 28.11 -9.50 39.77
N PRO A 61 28.98 -8.45 39.84
CA PRO A 61 29.40 -7.38 38.93
C PRO A 61 30.94 -7.21 38.88
N SER A 62 31.45 -6.35 38.04
CA SER A 62 32.63 -5.55 38.44
C SER A 62 32.91 -4.35 37.54
N THR A 63 32.97 -3.26 38.21
CA THR A 63 33.52 -1.94 37.91
C THR A 63 34.92 -1.95 37.33
N ASN A 64 35.28 -1.04 36.38
CA ASN A 64 36.28 -0.02 36.66
C ASN A 64 36.32 1.10 35.63
N ARG A 65 36.48 2.27 36.20
CA ARG A 65 36.84 3.57 35.58
C ARG A 65 38.27 3.53 35.08
N GLN A 66 38.63 4.31 34.07
CA GLN A 66 39.54 5.47 34.23
C GLN A 66 39.72 6.23 32.93
N ASN A 67 39.55 7.54 33.09
CA ASN A 67 40.04 8.66 32.27
C ASN A 67 41.53 8.53 31.95
N VAL A 68 41.96 9.13 30.84
CA VAL A 68 42.99 10.22 30.84
C VAL A 68 42.99 10.92 29.48
N SER A 69 42.98 12.20 29.54
CA SER A 69 43.26 13.25 28.57
C SER A 69 44.71 13.21 28.04
N ASP A 70 44.99 13.66 26.85
CA ASP A 70 45.64 14.94 26.52
C ASP A 70 46.20 14.99 25.11
N ALA A 71 45.91 16.06 24.46
CA ALA A 71 46.69 17.08 23.76
C ALA A 71 47.72 16.68 22.68
N GLY A 72 47.58 17.34 21.57
CA GLY A 72 48.69 18.07 20.96
C GLY A 72 49.10 17.71 19.53
N GLY A 73 48.87 18.65 18.64
CA GLY A 73 49.91 19.21 17.82
C GLY A 73 49.98 18.84 16.33
N ALA A 74 49.45 19.75 15.53
CA ALA A 74 50.08 20.42 14.38
C ALA A 74 50.68 19.63 13.19
N ASP A 75 50.17 19.98 12.07
CA ASP A 75 50.79 20.58 10.87
C ASP A 75 51.20 19.68 9.68
N ASP A 76 50.82 20.24 8.55
CA ASP A 76 51.40 20.28 7.21
C ASP A 76 50.93 19.32 6.11
N GLY A 77 50.36 19.98 5.08
CA GLY A 77 50.79 19.73 3.71
C GLY A 77 49.82 19.17 2.70
N ALA A 78 49.03 20.09 2.18
CA ALA A 78 48.58 20.20 0.78
C ALA A 78 48.85 19.04 -0.20
N LYS A 79 47.80 18.57 -0.88
CA LYS A 79 47.68 18.70 -2.35
C LYS A 79 46.27 18.43 -2.82
N LYS A 80 45.79 19.36 -3.63
CA LYS A 80 44.59 19.27 -4.46
C LYS A 80 44.72 18.14 -5.46
N ASP A 81 43.64 17.37 -5.63
CA ASP A 81 43.27 16.79 -6.91
C ASP A 81 41.78 17.03 -7.14
N ASP A 82 41.57 17.69 -8.26
CA ASP A 82 40.34 18.24 -8.80
C ASP A 82 39.53 17.08 -9.42
N GLY A 83 38.61 16.54 -8.66
CA GLY A 83 37.58 15.63 -9.15
C GLY A 83 36.24 16.33 -9.03
N THR A 84 35.74 16.87 -10.13
CA THR A 84 34.40 17.41 -10.26
C THR A 84 33.37 16.36 -9.89
N GLU A 85 33.04 16.29 -8.60
CA GLU A 85 31.80 15.69 -8.13
C GLU A 85 30.68 16.65 -8.54
N GLY A 86 29.86 16.19 -9.48
CA GLY A 86 28.62 16.86 -9.82
C GLY A 86 27.76 16.92 -8.57
N GLU A 87 27.79 18.05 -7.93
CA GLU A 87 26.90 18.45 -6.85
C GLU A 87 25.46 18.38 -7.40
N TRP A 88 24.76 17.33 -7.05
CA TRP A 88 23.31 17.28 -7.19
C TRP A 88 22.75 18.30 -6.21
N SER A 89 22.61 19.55 -6.68
CA SER A 89 21.82 20.55 -5.98
C SER A 89 20.39 20.04 -5.92
N GLY A 90 19.91 19.82 -4.72
CA GLY A 90 18.53 19.44 -4.44
C GLY A 90 17.54 20.58 -4.75
N ASP A 91 17.72 21.32 -5.82
CA ASP A 91 16.99 22.56 -6.13
C ASP A 91 15.69 22.33 -6.92
N ASP A 92 15.38 21.09 -7.31
CA ASP A 92 14.10 20.78 -8.01
C ASP A 92 12.91 20.54 -7.08
N TRP A 93 13.11 20.69 -5.77
CA TRP A 93 12.05 20.56 -4.75
C TRP A 93 11.65 21.88 -4.08
N SER A 94 11.74 23.00 -4.79
CA SER A 94 11.33 24.33 -4.34
C SER A 94 9.82 24.50 -4.06
N GLY A 95 9.04 23.42 -4.03
CA GLY A 95 7.66 23.42 -3.55
C GLY A 95 7.50 23.54 -2.03
N PHE A 96 8.58 23.39 -1.27
CA PHE A 96 8.64 23.67 0.17
C PHE A 96 9.48 24.91 0.44
N ASP A 97 9.22 25.99 -0.27
CA ASP A 97 9.83 27.27 0.04
C ASP A 97 9.48 27.66 1.47
N ASP A 98 10.48 27.60 2.30
CA ASP A 98 10.51 28.20 3.63
C ASP A 98 10.47 29.74 3.46
N GLN A 99 9.30 30.28 3.08
CA GLN A 99 9.00 31.70 3.22
C GLN A 99 8.69 32.00 4.69
N SER A 100 9.54 31.55 5.62
CA SER A 100 9.60 32.13 6.93
C SER A 100 10.52 33.34 6.86
N GLY A 101 9.96 34.45 6.42
CA GLY A 101 10.56 35.76 6.59
C GLY A 101 10.91 35.98 8.06
N LYS A 102 12.04 36.65 8.30
CA LYS A 102 12.63 36.93 9.61
C LYS A 102 11.76 37.72 10.59
N ASP A 103 10.49 37.99 10.26
CA ASP A 103 9.60 38.86 11.04
C ASP A 103 8.54 38.12 11.86
N ASP A 104 8.39 36.77 11.67
CA ASP A 104 7.28 35.98 12.27
C ASP A 104 7.46 35.60 13.76
N LYS A 105 8.62 35.82 14.37
CA LYS A 105 8.86 35.35 15.77
C LYS A 105 8.08 36.13 16.85
N ASN A 106 7.62 37.30 16.56
CA ASN A 106 6.82 38.08 17.51
C ASN A 106 5.32 37.82 17.35
N ASP A 107 4.85 37.55 16.12
CA ASP A 107 3.45 37.26 15.86
C ASP A 107 3.03 35.85 16.31
N GLU A 108 3.95 34.92 16.38
CA GLU A 108 3.68 33.53 16.81
C GLU A 108 3.32 33.46 18.31
N LYS A 109 3.91 34.30 19.17
CA LYS A 109 3.59 34.33 20.59
C LYS A 109 2.18 34.84 20.88
N ASP A 110 1.69 35.79 20.11
CA ASP A 110 0.35 36.36 20.32
C ASP A 110 -0.77 35.44 19.83
N ARG A 111 -0.44 34.44 19.00
CA ARG A 111 -1.40 33.44 18.46
C ARG A 111 -1.38 32.09 19.18
N THR A 112 -0.51 31.95 20.19
CA THR A 112 -0.42 30.67 20.92
C THR A 112 -1.53 30.58 21.98
N LYS A 113 -2.32 29.50 21.92
CA LYS A 113 -3.40 29.23 22.86
C LYS A 113 -3.15 27.91 23.60
N GLN A 114 -3.16 27.96 24.93
CA GLN A 114 -3.12 26.78 25.77
C GLN A 114 -4.48 26.06 25.74
N VAL A 115 -4.46 24.75 25.47
CA VAL A 115 -5.65 23.90 25.42
C VAL A 115 -5.63 22.95 26.62
N PRO A 116 -6.55 23.09 27.59
CA PRO A 116 -6.62 22.17 28.72
C PRO A 116 -6.93 20.74 28.27
N CYS A 117 -6.69 19.77 29.16
CA CYS A 117 -6.97 18.35 28.90
C CYS A 117 -8.49 18.07 28.88
N ASP A 118 -9.13 18.55 27.84
CA ASP A 118 -10.57 18.47 27.61
C ASP A 118 -10.83 18.45 26.10
N THR A 119 -11.50 17.42 25.61
CA THR A 119 -11.77 17.20 24.18
C THR A 119 -12.65 18.31 23.59
N ASP A 120 -13.65 18.79 24.33
CA ASP A 120 -14.52 19.88 23.85
C ASP A 120 -13.76 21.21 23.72
N LYS A 121 -12.78 21.44 24.60
CA LYS A 121 -11.89 22.60 24.51
C LYS A 121 -10.95 22.50 23.31
N LEU A 122 -10.48 21.29 22.98
CA LEU A 122 -9.68 21.09 21.77
C LEU A 122 -10.51 21.38 20.52
N ILE A 123 -11.74 20.86 20.44
CA ILE A 123 -12.67 21.11 19.33
C ILE A 123 -12.94 22.63 19.20
N GLN A 124 -13.29 23.30 20.30
CA GLN A 124 -13.52 24.76 20.32
C GLN A 124 -12.27 25.56 19.88
N ALA A 125 -11.07 25.10 20.28
CA ALA A 125 -9.83 25.75 19.91
C ALA A 125 -9.55 25.64 18.41
N ILE A 126 -9.80 24.48 17.81
CA ILE A 126 -9.65 24.26 16.35
C ILE A 126 -10.66 25.10 15.57
N VAL A 127 -11.95 25.08 15.97
CA VAL A 127 -12.97 25.93 15.36
C VAL A 127 -12.57 27.41 15.39
N PHE A 128 -12.13 27.88 16.55
CA PHE A 128 -11.67 29.27 16.70
C PHE A 128 -10.45 29.58 15.83
N ALA A 129 -9.51 28.65 15.72
CA ALA A 129 -8.32 28.83 14.89
C ALA A 129 -8.69 28.90 13.38
N ASN A 130 -9.62 28.06 12.93
CA ASN A 130 -10.17 28.13 11.56
C ASN A 130 -10.83 29.48 11.27
N ASP A 131 -11.58 30.06 12.24
CA ASP A 131 -12.24 31.36 12.08
C ASP A 131 -11.28 32.56 12.13
N LYS A 132 -10.11 32.42 12.77
CA LYS A 132 -9.15 33.50 13.05
C LYS A 132 -7.85 33.41 12.23
N HIS A 133 -7.91 32.74 11.07
CA HIS A 133 -6.79 32.60 10.16
C HIS A 133 -5.57 31.86 10.77
N GLY A 134 -5.86 30.82 11.55
CA GLY A 134 -4.88 29.91 12.07
C GLY A 134 -4.42 30.19 13.50
N GLY A 135 -3.36 29.50 13.93
CA GLY A 135 -2.75 29.67 15.24
C GLY A 135 -2.02 28.44 15.76
N VAL A 136 -1.34 28.61 16.89
CA VAL A 136 -0.62 27.55 17.59
C VAL A 136 -1.44 27.11 18.81
N LEU A 137 -1.80 25.85 18.87
CA LEU A 137 -2.55 25.25 19.98
C LEU A 137 -1.58 24.34 20.75
N GLU A 138 -1.23 24.76 21.96
CA GLU A 138 -0.41 23.97 22.88
C GLU A 138 -1.31 23.10 23.74
N LEU A 139 -1.24 21.80 23.51
CA LEU A 139 -2.04 20.80 24.19
C LEU A 139 -1.45 20.45 25.55
N ALA A 140 -2.30 20.13 26.52
CA ALA A 140 -1.86 19.77 27.86
C ALA A 140 -0.88 18.59 27.82
N LYS A 141 0.27 18.75 28.46
CA LYS A 141 1.31 17.72 28.57
C LYS A 141 0.77 16.44 29.22
N GLY A 142 1.12 15.28 28.65
CA GLY A 142 0.73 13.97 29.15
C GLY A 142 -0.75 13.68 29.05
N CYS A 143 -1.53 14.52 28.37
CA CYS A 143 -2.96 14.35 28.19
C CYS A 143 -3.30 13.37 27.06
N THR A 144 -4.42 12.64 27.23
CA THR A 144 -5.07 11.95 26.11
C THR A 144 -6.43 12.58 25.87
N TYR A 145 -6.59 13.19 24.70
CA TYR A 145 -7.86 13.72 24.23
C TYR A 145 -8.66 12.58 23.59
N ASN A 146 -9.63 12.03 24.31
CA ASN A 146 -10.47 10.93 23.84
C ASN A 146 -11.67 11.47 23.07
N LEU A 147 -11.70 11.20 21.77
CA LEU A 147 -12.80 11.58 20.88
C LEU A 147 -13.91 10.52 20.98
N THR A 148 -15.12 10.95 21.34
CA THR A 148 -16.29 10.08 21.51
C THR A 148 -17.39 10.35 20.48
N ARG A 149 -17.22 11.34 19.62
CA ARG A 149 -18.20 11.77 18.62
C ARG A 149 -17.50 12.25 17.36
N ASN A 150 -18.23 12.27 16.28
CA ASN A 150 -17.79 12.73 14.96
C ASN A 150 -18.83 13.64 14.33
N ASP A 151 -18.44 14.35 13.30
CA ASP A 151 -19.35 15.05 12.42
C ASP A 151 -20.03 14.08 11.42
N TYR A 152 -20.94 14.59 10.59
CA TYR A 152 -21.65 13.79 9.59
C TYR A 152 -20.74 13.29 8.44
N GLU A 153 -19.54 13.84 8.30
CA GLU A 153 -18.52 13.42 7.34
C GLU A 153 -17.57 12.35 7.91
N GLY A 154 -17.76 11.97 9.17
CA GLY A 154 -16.94 10.97 9.85
C GLY A 154 -15.60 11.49 10.33
N ASN A 155 -15.50 12.78 10.69
CA ASN A 155 -14.29 13.37 11.29
C ASN A 155 -14.50 13.56 12.80
N GLY A 156 -13.56 13.09 13.61
CA GLY A 156 -13.57 13.26 15.07
C GLY A 156 -13.21 14.67 15.52
N LEU A 157 -12.45 15.40 14.71
CA LEU A 157 -12.10 16.81 14.90
C LEU A 157 -12.57 17.63 13.69
N PRO A 158 -12.83 18.94 13.88
CA PRO A 158 -13.17 19.83 12.77
C PRO A 158 -12.14 19.80 11.65
N VAL A 159 -12.57 19.86 10.41
CA VAL A 159 -11.70 19.94 9.24
C VAL A 159 -10.78 21.15 9.37
N ILE A 160 -9.49 20.92 9.15
CA ILE A 160 -8.48 21.99 9.17
C ILE A 160 -8.56 22.74 7.83
N THR A 161 -8.89 24.01 7.87
CA THR A 161 -9.04 24.88 6.69
C THR A 161 -8.06 26.03 6.67
N GLU A 162 -7.37 26.27 7.78
CA GLU A 162 -6.39 27.33 7.98
C GLU A 162 -5.05 26.75 8.43
N ARG A 163 -4.03 27.60 8.63
CA ARG A 163 -2.74 27.17 9.15
C ARG A 163 -2.82 26.96 10.67
N ILE A 164 -2.92 25.71 11.09
CA ILE A 164 -3.04 25.30 12.50
C ILE A 164 -1.89 24.40 12.90
N THR A 165 -1.21 24.77 13.99
CA THR A 165 -0.18 23.95 14.62
C THR A 165 -0.71 23.38 15.93
N LEU A 166 -0.72 22.03 16.04
CA LEU A 166 -1.00 21.32 17.28
C LEU A 166 0.33 20.85 17.88
N LYS A 167 0.69 21.38 19.04
CA LYS A 167 1.91 20.97 19.77
C LYS A 167 1.54 20.22 21.03
N GLY A 168 2.25 19.14 21.34
CA GLY A 168 2.09 18.37 22.58
C GLY A 168 3.42 17.81 23.08
N GLU A 169 3.43 17.35 24.30
CA GLU A 169 4.54 16.63 24.90
C GLU A 169 3.98 15.41 25.64
N HIS A 170 4.28 14.19 25.16
CA HIS A 170 3.66 12.97 25.64
C HIS A 170 2.12 13.03 25.59
N THR A 171 1.60 13.66 24.58
CA THR A 171 0.17 13.96 24.40
C THR A 171 -0.39 13.13 23.27
N ALA A 172 -1.59 12.56 23.48
CA ALA A 172 -2.26 11.78 22.48
C ALA A 172 -3.63 12.36 22.10
N ILE A 173 -4.01 12.22 20.84
CA ILE A 173 -5.37 12.43 20.34
C ILE A 173 -5.84 11.08 19.81
N GLY A 174 -6.93 10.56 20.34
CA GLY A 174 -7.39 9.23 19.96
C GLY A 174 -8.89 9.11 19.95
N ARG A 175 -9.40 8.18 19.13
CA ARG A 175 -10.79 7.77 19.17
C ARG A 175 -11.00 6.86 20.39
N ASP A 176 -12.07 7.10 21.13
CA ASP A 176 -12.50 6.18 22.18
C ASP A 176 -12.92 4.83 21.58
N ALA A 177 -12.52 3.74 22.18
CA ALA A 177 -12.79 2.40 21.66
C ALA A 177 -14.29 2.07 21.55
N THR A 178 -15.12 2.74 22.34
CA THR A 178 -16.59 2.54 22.37
C THR A 178 -17.35 3.51 21.47
N ALA A 179 -16.63 4.50 20.87
CA ALA A 179 -17.23 5.46 19.96
C ALA A 179 -17.49 4.85 18.58
N ASP A 180 -18.36 5.49 17.81
CA ASP A 180 -18.59 5.18 16.39
C ASP A 180 -17.29 5.26 15.58
N TYR A 181 -17.29 4.71 14.38
CA TYR A 181 -16.14 4.71 13.50
C TYR A 181 -15.97 6.08 12.84
N PHE A 182 -14.80 6.70 13.02
CA PHE A 182 -14.44 7.95 12.39
C PHE A 182 -12.92 8.14 12.33
N ARG A 183 -12.46 9.01 11.41
CA ARG A 183 -11.06 9.44 11.34
C ARG A 183 -10.77 10.49 12.40
N ILE A 184 -9.50 10.59 12.80
CA ILE A 184 -9.11 11.58 13.82
C ILE A 184 -9.02 12.99 13.22
N LEU A 185 -8.28 13.17 12.14
CA LEU A 185 -7.95 14.46 11.53
C LEU A 185 -8.24 14.47 10.03
N ASN A 186 -8.73 15.60 9.54
CA ASN A 186 -8.96 15.88 8.14
C ASN A 186 -8.42 17.27 7.80
N VAL A 187 -7.53 17.36 6.80
CA VAL A 187 -6.97 18.62 6.30
C VAL A 187 -7.64 18.92 4.96
N GLY A 188 -8.50 19.93 4.95
CA GLY A 188 -9.23 20.35 3.76
C GLY A 188 -8.38 21.16 2.78
N PRO A 189 -8.93 21.45 1.59
CA PRO A 189 -8.27 22.32 0.62
C PRO A 189 -7.91 23.69 1.22
N GLY A 190 -6.64 24.11 1.03
CA GLY A 190 -6.12 25.36 1.62
C GLY A 190 -5.68 25.22 3.08
N GLY A 191 -6.09 24.16 3.78
CA GLY A 191 -5.68 23.92 5.16
C GLY A 191 -4.19 23.52 5.26
N HIS A 192 -3.55 23.96 6.34
CA HIS A 192 -2.17 23.57 6.64
C HIS A 192 -2.08 23.12 8.10
N LEU A 193 -1.95 21.84 8.32
CA LEU A 193 -1.80 21.23 9.64
C LEU A 193 -0.34 20.96 9.95
N THR A 194 0.16 21.46 11.10
CA THR A 194 1.42 21.02 11.67
C THR A 194 1.16 20.25 12.96
N LEU A 195 1.55 18.97 13.01
CA LEU A 195 1.58 18.16 14.24
C LEU A 195 2.99 18.13 14.79
N LYS A 196 3.15 18.37 16.09
CA LYS A 196 4.47 18.30 16.74
C LYS A 196 4.40 17.64 18.10
N GLY A 197 5.12 16.52 18.26
CA GLY A 197 5.23 15.79 19.53
C GLY A 197 3.93 15.13 19.98
N LEU A 198 3.11 14.66 19.02
CA LEU A 198 1.79 14.08 19.27
C LEU A 198 1.69 12.64 18.82
N SER A 199 0.85 11.85 19.51
CA SER A 199 0.44 10.52 19.08
C SER A 199 -1.01 10.57 18.60
N ILE A 200 -1.26 10.24 17.33
CA ILE A 200 -2.59 10.12 16.71
C ILE A 200 -2.94 8.64 16.62
N LYS A 201 -3.98 8.22 17.34
CA LYS A 201 -4.22 6.77 17.50
C LYS A 201 -5.68 6.35 17.52
N GLY A 202 -5.93 5.13 17.03
CA GLY A 202 -7.21 4.44 17.15
C GLY A 202 -8.31 4.99 16.22
N GLY A 203 -7.97 5.84 15.25
CA GLY A 203 -8.90 6.24 14.19
C GLY A 203 -9.40 5.01 13.44
N GLN A 204 -10.66 5.02 13.02
CA GLN A 204 -11.29 3.87 12.39
C GLN A 204 -12.34 4.33 11.41
N THR A 205 -12.18 3.99 10.11
CA THR A 205 -13.13 4.36 9.06
C THR A 205 -13.87 3.15 8.47
N LEU A 206 -13.64 1.96 9.05
CA LEU A 206 -14.41 0.77 8.69
C LEU A 206 -15.88 1.00 9.04
N ARG A 207 -16.76 0.96 8.03
CA ARG A 207 -18.19 1.03 8.27
C ARG A 207 -18.70 -0.27 8.89
N PRO A 208 -19.64 -0.22 9.86
CA PRO A 208 -20.34 -1.40 10.38
C PRO A 208 -21.01 -2.23 9.27
N ALA A 209 -21.33 -1.61 8.13
CA ALA A 209 -21.94 -2.27 6.98
C ALA A 209 -21.00 -3.23 6.25
N MET A 210 -19.68 -3.13 6.42
CA MET A 210 -18.73 -4.13 5.86
C MET A 210 -18.54 -5.33 6.79
N THR A 211 -18.91 -5.23 8.05
CA THR A 211 -19.17 -6.38 8.93
C THR A 211 -20.64 -6.80 8.86
N ALA A 212 -21.32 -6.40 7.77
CA ALA A 212 -22.75 -6.44 7.65
C ALA A 212 -23.27 -7.85 7.84
N ASP A 213 -24.19 -7.92 8.77
CA ASP A 213 -25.29 -8.86 8.77
C ASP A 213 -25.71 -9.18 7.33
N ALA A 214 -25.70 -10.46 7.01
CA ALA A 214 -26.09 -10.98 5.68
C ALA A 214 -27.41 -10.37 5.17
N ALA A 215 -28.28 -9.91 6.08
CA ALA A 215 -29.52 -9.20 5.76
C ALA A 215 -29.31 -7.89 5.00
N THR A 216 -28.22 -7.16 5.22
CA THR A 216 -27.95 -5.89 4.52
C THR A 216 -27.36 -6.13 3.14
N VAL A 217 -26.45 -7.11 3.01
CA VAL A 217 -25.90 -7.53 1.70
C VAL A 217 -26.97 -8.09 0.79
N TRP A 218 -27.97 -8.81 1.36
CA TRP A 218 -29.06 -9.43 0.62
C TRP A 218 -30.32 -8.56 0.53
N ALA A 219 -30.33 -7.34 1.11
CA ALA A 219 -31.48 -6.44 1.08
C ALA A 219 -32.03 -6.17 -0.34
N PRO A 220 -31.20 -5.97 -1.39
CA PRO A 220 -31.71 -5.80 -2.75
C PRO A 220 -32.44 -7.05 -3.27
N TYR A 221 -31.93 -8.24 -2.91
CA TYR A 221 -32.53 -9.53 -3.32
C TYR A 221 -33.79 -9.87 -2.51
N SER A 222 -33.83 -9.53 -1.22
CA SER A 222 -35.00 -9.72 -0.37
C SER A 222 -36.17 -8.80 -0.75
N ALA A 223 -35.90 -7.62 -1.33
CA ALA A 223 -36.91 -6.75 -1.88
C ALA A 223 -37.57 -7.36 -3.14
N VAL A 224 -36.80 -8.00 -4.00
CA VAL A 224 -37.30 -8.72 -5.18
C VAL A 224 -38.15 -9.93 -4.76
N VAL A 225 -37.72 -10.70 -3.77
CA VAL A 225 -38.49 -11.86 -3.25
C VAL A 225 -39.79 -11.42 -2.59
N ARG A 226 -39.82 -10.30 -1.86
CA ARG A 226 -41.05 -9.77 -1.27
C ARG A 226 -42.02 -9.20 -2.35
N SER A 227 -41.53 -8.61 -3.42
CA SER A 227 -42.38 -8.14 -4.51
C SER A 227 -43.02 -9.29 -5.32
N THR A 228 -42.30 -10.42 -5.45
CA THR A 228 -42.83 -11.64 -6.07
C THR A 228 -43.79 -12.41 -5.17
N ALA A 229 -43.58 -12.39 -3.83
CA ALA A 229 -44.50 -12.98 -2.85
C ALA A 229 -45.81 -12.18 -2.67
N ALA A 230 -45.74 -10.87 -2.75
CA ALA A 230 -46.94 -10.00 -2.68
C ALA A 230 -47.84 -10.12 -3.91
N GLY A 231 -47.32 -10.58 -5.05
CA GLY A 231 -48.10 -10.85 -6.27
C GLY A 231 -48.84 -12.22 -6.26
N ALA A 232 -48.56 -13.08 -5.30
CA ALA A 232 -49.12 -14.43 -5.23
C ALA A 232 -50.26 -14.61 -4.17
N ALA A 233 -50.53 -13.58 -3.36
CA ALA A 233 -51.49 -13.63 -2.26
C ALA A 233 -52.72 -12.74 -2.52
N ALA A 234 -53.43 -12.95 -3.62
CA ALA A 234 -54.76 -12.41 -3.82
C ALA A 234 -55.70 -13.52 -4.30
N LYS A 235 -56.34 -14.20 -3.36
CA LYS A 235 -57.64 -14.88 -3.57
C LYS A 235 -58.48 -14.85 -2.30
N PRO A 236 -59.81 -14.75 -2.46
CA PRO A 236 -60.67 -14.21 -1.41
C PRO A 236 -61.24 -15.25 -0.45
N ASP A 237 -61.45 -14.77 0.73
CA ASP A 237 -62.54 -14.97 1.71
C ASP A 237 -63.46 -16.17 1.53
N VAL A 238 -63.52 -17.05 2.57
CA VAL A 238 -64.74 -17.64 3.09
C VAL A 238 -64.56 -17.96 4.60
N THR A 239 -65.49 -17.49 5.37
CA THR A 239 -65.84 -17.63 6.77
C THR A 239 -65.78 -19.04 7.35
N GLU A 240 -65.39 -19.21 8.60
CA GLU A 240 -66.11 -19.62 9.82
C GLU A 240 -65.19 -20.24 10.90
N ALA A 241 -65.40 -19.79 12.11
CA ALA A 241 -64.85 -20.33 13.36
C ALA A 241 -65.79 -21.42 13.95
N PRO A 242 -65.62 -21.99 15.15
CA PRO A 242 -64.48 -22.12 16.10
C PRO A 242 -64.30 -23.52 16.70
N GLY A 243 -63.26 -23.77 17.47
CA GLY A 243 -63.32 -24.87 18.49
C GLY A 243 -62.00 -25.57 18.87
N SER A 244 -61.60 -25.28 20.11
CA SER A 244 -61.02 -26.18 21.13
C SER A 244 -59.56 -26.65 21.08
N LYS A 245 -58.91 -26.35 22.16
CA LYS A 245 -57.66 -26.79 22.81
C LYS A 245 -57.59 -28.28 23.16
N PRO A 246 -56.55 -28.77 23.87
CA PRO A 246 -55.12 -28.96 23.60
C PRO A 246 -54.66 -30.41 23.88
N GLY A 247 -53.40 -30.76 23.56
CA GLY A 247 -52.86 -32.09 23.92
C GLY A 247 -51.36 -32.26 23.69
N THR A 248 -50.63 -32.07 24.74
CA THR A 248 -49.41 -32.76 25.27
C THR A 248 -48.47 -33.55 24.37
N ALA A 249 -47.21 -33.15 24.48
CA ALA A 249 -45.95 -33.89 24.69
C ALA A 249 -45.72 -35.29 24.13
N THR A 250 -44.62 -35.51 23.47
CA THR A 250 -43.58 -36.51 23.82
C THR A 250 -42.39 -36.46 22.87
N GLU A 251 -41.19 -36.22 23.33
CA GLU A 251 -39.92 -36.77 22.85
C GLU A 251 -39.81 -38.23 23.36
N PRO A 252 -38.86 -39.10 22.95
CA PRO A 252 -37.54 -38.90 22.38
C PRO A 252 -37.02 -40.04 21.42
N GLY A 253 -35.76 -39.81 20.91
CA GLY A 253 -34.77 -40.88 20.89
C GLY A 253 -34.28 -41.38 19.51
N PRO A 254 -33.02 -41.79 19.45
CA PRO A 254 -32.17 -41.68 18.28
C PRO A 254 -31.87 -43.03 17.55
N ALA A 255 -31.06 -42.90 16.50
CA ALA A 255 -30.21 -43.90 15.87
C ALA A 255 -30.61 -44.39 14.45
N ALA A 256 -29.74 -44.23 13.52
CA ALA A 256 -28.81 -45.24 13.06
C ALA A 256 -28.18 -44.87 11.71
N ALA A 257 -26.87 -45.12 11.65
CA ALA A 257 -26.00 -44.99 10.49
C ALA A 257 -26.31 -45.98 9.38
N ALA A 258 -26.07 -45.60 8.14
CA ALA A 258 -25.72 -46.54 7.07
C ALA A 258 -24.82 -45.91 6.01
N LYS A 259 -23.82 -46.70 5.64
CA LYS A 259 -22.64 -46.46 4.81
C LYS A 259 -22.92 -46.70 3.30
N PRO A 260 -21.93 -46.42 2.42
CA PRO A 260 -22.11 -45.95 1.04
C PRO A 260 -22.04 -47.01 -0.03
N ALA A 261 -22.43 -46.67 -1.24
CA ALA A 261 -22.08 -47.41 -2.47
C ALA A 261 -21.96 -46.45 -3.64
N ALA A 262 -20.79 -46.40 -4.18
CA ALA A 262 -20.26 -46.99 -5.40
C ALA A 262 -20.39 -46.13 -6.68
N GLU A 263 -19.23 -45.93 -7.25
CA GLU A 263 -18.81 -45.42 -8.55
C GLU A 263 -19.72 -45.76 -9.77
N ALA A 264 -19.77 -44.81 -10.70
CA ALA A 264 -19.90 -45.12 -12.13
C ALA A 264 -19.17 -44.07 -12.99
N LYS A 265 -18.42 -44.59 -13.95
CA LYS A 265 -17.43 -44.03 -14.86
C LYS A 265 -18.09 -43.37 -16.10
N PRO A 266 -17.33 -42.56 -16.89
CA PRO A 266 -17.85 -41.61 -17.86
C PRO A 266 -18.06 -42.20 -19.26
N ALA A 267 -18.90 -41.54 -20.04
CA ALA A 267 -19.02 -41.77 -21.47
C ALA A 267 -18.80 -40.51 -22.29
N ALA A 268 -18.21 -40.74 -23.47
CA ALA A 268 -17.52 -39.85 -24.35
C ALA A 268 -18.40 -38.91 -25.20
N ALA A 269 -17.72 -37.85 -25.64
CA ALA A 269 -17.87 -36.94 -26.77
C ALA A 269 -18.91 -37.24 -27.88
N ALA A 270 -19.56 -36.16 -28.33
CA ALA A 270 -19.92 -35.99 -29.74
C ALA A 270 -19.92 -34.49 -30.11
N GLU A 271 -19.09 -34.19 -31.11
CA GLU A 271 -19.07 -32.95 -31.88
C GLU A 271 -20.38 -32.72 -32.65
N ALA A 272 -20.83 -31.49 -32.77
CA ALA A 272 -21.67 -31.08 -33.88
C ALA A 272 -21.52 -29.58 -34.21
N LYS A 273 -21.21 -29.39 -35.43
CA LYS A 273 -20.97 -28.34 -36.39
C LYS A 273 -22.04 -27.25 -36.42
N ALA A 274 -21.57 -25.99 -36.61
CA ALA A 274 -22.38 -24.81 -36.97
C ALA A 274 -23.00 -24.92 -38.37
N PRO A 275 -24.04 -24.15 -38.67
CA PRO A 275 -24.01 -23.33 -39.86
C PRO A 275 -24.43 -21.88 -39.68
N ALA A 276 -23.84 -21.04 -40.52
CA ALA A 276 -24.14 -19.63 -40.73
C ALA A 276 -25.33 -19.45 -41.67
N ALA A 277 -26.10 -18.37 -41.48
CA ALA A 277 -26.77 -17.55 -42.52
C ALA A 277 -27.61 -16.44 -41.88
N ALA A 278 -27.24 -15.18 -42.03
CA ALA A 278 -27.71 -14.20 -43.01
C ALA A 278 -29.11 -13.56 -42.73
N THR A 279 -29.01 -12.28 -42.32
CA THR A 279 -29.81 -11.07 -42.65
C THR A 279 -31.31 -11.19 -43.03
N LYS A 280 -32.14 -10.41 -42.30
CA LYS A 280 -33.04 -9.39 -42.93
C LYS A 280 -33.61 -8.42 -41.89
N ALA A 281 -33.49 -7.14 -42.20
CA ALA A 281 -34.13 -6.04 -41.52
C ALA A 281 -35.64 -6.04 -41.76
N ALA A 282 -36.42 -5.70 -40.72
CA ALA A 282 -37.80 -5.23 -40.85
C ALA A 282 -38.09 -4.18 -39.79
N THR A 283 -38.28 -2.98 -40.28
CA THR A 283 -38.86 -1.83 -39.59
C THR A 283 -40.32 -2.10 -39.25
N THR A 284 -40.73 -1.96 -38.00
CA THR A 284 -42.11 -1.74 -37.60
C THR A 284 -42.22 -0.78 -36.44
N ALA A 285 -43.22 0.09 -36.60
CA ALA A 285 -43.51 1.31 -35.87
C ALA A 285 -43.76 1.14 -34.37
N ALA A 286 -43.31 2.16 -33.63
CA ALA A 286 -43.48 2.32 -32.20
C ALA A 286 -44.94 2.64 -31.83
N LYS A 287 -45.46 1.93 -30.81
CA LYS A 287 -46.62 2.35 -29.99
C LYS A 287 -46.09 2.99 -28.70
N PRO A 288 -46.73 4.07 -28.21
CA PRO A 288 -46.25 4.71 -26.99
C PRO A 288 -46.54 3.83 -25.78
N VAL A 289 -45.47 3.49 -25.05
CA VAL A 289 -45.56 2.86 -23.73
C VAL A 289 -45.70 3.96 -22.69
N VAL A 290 -46.79 3.90 -21.94
CA VAL A 290 -47.07 4.73 -20.77
C VAL A 290 -45.91 4.59 -19.79
N ALA A 291 -45.30 5.73 -19.40
CA ALA A 291 -44.24 5.79 -18.41
C ALA A 291 -44.77 5.28 -17.06
N ALA A 292 -44.31 4.12 -16.63
CA ALA A 292 -44.41 3.71 -15.24
C ALA A 292 -43.51 4.62 -14.41
N ALA A 293 -44.07 5.22 -13.36
CA ALA A 293 -43.37 6.07 -12.41
C ALA A 293 -42.11 5.31 -11.93
N ALA A 294 -40.94 5.88 -12.24
CA ALA A 294 -39.68 5.41 -11.71
C ALA A 294 -39.73 5.59 -10.18
N GLY A 295 -39.67 4.48 -9.45
CA GLY A 295 -39.32 4.53 -8.04
C GLY A 295 -38.00 5.27 -7.87
N PRO A 296 -37.70 5.80 -6.68
CA PRO A 296 -36.44 6.49 -6.44
C PRO A 296 -35.31 5.64 -6.93
N ALA A 297 -34.56 6.15 -7.91
CA ALA A 297 -33.35 5.52 -8.39
C ALA A 297 -32.46 5.33 -7.16
N VAL A 298 -32.17 4.09 -6.83
CA VAL A 298 -31.07 3.77 -5.92
C VAL A 298 -29.83 4.22 -6.68
N VAL A 299 -29.40 5.46 -6.42
CA VAL A 299 -28.12 5.97 -6.87
C VAL A 299 -27.13 5.00 -6.23
N PRO A 300 -26.32 4.24 -7.00
CA PRO A 300 -25.23 3.51 -6.41
C PRO A 300 -24.47 4.56 -5.61
N LEU A 301 -24.19 4.28 -4.33
CA LEU A 301 -23.30 5.09 -3.52
C LEU A 301 -21.94 5.00 -4.23
N VAL A 302 -21.71 5.92 -5.16
CA VAL A 302 -20.36 6.22 -5.65
C VAL A 302 -19.65 6.69 -4.40
N GLU A 303 -18.81 5.85 -3.86
CA GLU A 303 -17.97 6.20 -2.72
C GLU A 303 -17.19 7.43 -3.13
N GLN A 304 -17.44 8.56 -2.48
CA GLN A 304 -16.65 9.75 -2.75
C GLN A 304 -15.21 9.42 -2.37
N PRO A 305 -14.22 9.64 -3.24
CA PRO A 305 -12.82 9.43 -2.92
C PRO A 305 -12.48 10.09 -1.58
N GLY A 306 -11.87 9.34 -0.66
CA GLY A 306 -11.45 9.83 0.64
C GLY A 306 -12.45 9.62 1.79
N PHE A 307 -13.67 9.15 1.59
CA PHE A 307 -14.63 8.98 2.68
C PHE A 307 -14.15 7.93 3.71
N THR A 308 -13.62 6.81 3.26
CA THR A 308 -13.08 5.74 4.11
C THR A 308 -11.57 5.78 4.29
N ASP A 309 -10.87 6.70 3.62
CA ASP A 309 -9.41 6.82 3.62
C ASP A 309 -8.89 7.58 4.83
N GLY A 310 -7.63 7.32 5.23
CA GLY A 310 -6.91 8.11 6.22
C GLY A 310 -7.54 8.07 7.61
N ALA A 311 -7.58 6.90 8.25
CA ALA A 311 -8.20 6.77 9.57
C ALA A 311 -7.51 7.63 10.65
N GLY A 312 -6.18 7.75 10.60
CA GLY A 312 -5.45 8.69 11.46
C GLY A 312 -5.57 10.12 10.94
N VAL A 313 -5.06 10.35 9.73
CA VAL A 313 -5.02 11.67 9.08
C VAL A 313 -5.40 11.52 7.61
N LEU A 314 -6.30 12.37 7.14
CA LEU A 314 -6.59 12.58 5.72
C LEU A 314 -6.08 13.95 5.30
N VAL A 315 -5.33 14.03 4.21
CA VAL A 315 -4.94 15.28 3.55
C VAL A 315 -5.62 15.33 2.18
N GLN A 316 -6.60 16.20 2.05
CA GLN A 316 -7.35 16.37 0.81
C GLN A 316 -6.51 17.08 -0.28
N PRO A 317 -6.90 17.00 -1.57
CA PRO A 317 -6.27 17.79 -2.62
C PRO A 317 -6.21 19.29 -2.26
N GLY A 318 -5.01 19.87 -2.37
CA GLY A 318 -4.78 21.28 -1.97
C GLY A 318 -4.57 21.49 -0.47
N GLY A 319 -4.70 20.46 0.36
CA GLY A 319 -4.32 20.46 1.78
C GLY A 319 -2.84 20.18 1.98
N ARG A 320 -2.29 20.59 3.13
CA ARG A 320 -0.91 20.35 3.53
C ARG A 320 -0.82 19.84 4.96
N ALA A 321 0.02 18.83 5.21
CA ALA A 321 0.31 18.33 6.55
C ALA A 321 1.82 18.25 6.80
N GLU A 322 2.28 18.74 7.95
CA GLU A 322 3.63 18.53 8.47
C GLU A 322 3.54 17.78 9.80
N ILE A 323 4.15 16.60 9.87
CA ILE A 323 4.08 15.71 11.03
C ILE A 323 5.50 15.52 11.56
N LEU A 324 5.77 16.16 12.71
CA LEU A 324 7.11 16.32 13.25
C LEU A 324 7.21 15.67 14.64
N ASP A 325 8.26 14.89 14.89
CA ASP A 325 8.50 14.24 16.19
C ASP A 325 7.24 13.54 16.75
N SER A 326 6.44 12.89 15.90
CA SER A 326 5.09 12.44 16.21
C SER A 326 4.88 10.97 15.89
N GLU A 327 3.70 10.45 16.23
CA GLU A 327 3.35 9.05 15.99
C GLU A 327 1.95 8.92 15.40
N LEU A 328 1.80 8.06 14.38
CA LEU A 328 0.52 7.62 13.84
C LEU A 328 0.37 6.13 14.12
N LEU A 329 -0.47 5.77 15.11
CA LEU A 329 -0.49 4.42 15.66
C LEU A 329 -1.89 3.80 15.68
N TYR A 330 -1.97 2.51 15.36
CA TYR A 330 -3.20 1.71 15.53
C TYR A 330 -4.44 2.29 14.85
N ASN A 331 -4.27 2.95 13.69
CA ASN A 331 -5.37 3.48 12.91
C ASN A 331 -5.80 2.44 11.86
N GLN A 332 -7.10 2.27 11.64
CA GLN A 332 -7.67 1.28 10.73
C GLN A 332 -8.56 1.94 9.70
N SER A 333 -8.12 1.95 8.45
CA SER A 333 -8.88 2.49 7.33
C SER A 333 -9.71 1.41 6.62
N GLY A 334 -10.97 1.71 6.35
CA GLY A 334 -11.81 0.90 5.47
C GLY A 334 -11.50 1.10 3.99
N GLY A 335 -10.73 2.13 3.66
CA GLY A 335 -10.18 2.46 2.36
C GLY A 335 -8.67 2.33 2.34
N ASN A 336 -8.02 3.42 1.90
CA ASN A 336 -6.57 3.56 1.79
C ASN A 336 -5.99 4.32 3.00
N GLY A 337 -4.71 4.11 3.29
CA GLY A 337 -3.96 4.88 4.27
C GLY A 337 -4.46 4.71 5.71
N GLY A 338 -4.04 3.65 6.40
CA GLY A 338 -4.44 3.46 7.80
C GLY A 338 -3.99 4.61 8.70
N GLY A 339 -2.70 4.94 8.69
CA GLY A 339 -2.14 6.07 9.43
C GLY A 339 -2.39 7.42 8.75
N LEU A 340 -2.04 7.50 7.46
CA LEU A 340 -2.14 8.71 6.64
C LEU A 340 -2.64 8.38 5.24
N ALA A 341 -3.66 9.09 4.75
CA ALA A 341 -3.98 9.16 3.33
C ALA A 341 -3.68 10.58 2.82
N ASN A 342 -2.78 10.70 1.84
CA ASN A 342 -2.33 11.98 1.31
C ASN A 342 -2.72 12.12 -0.16
N PHE A 343 -3.66 13.00 -0.45
CA PHE A 343 -4.03 13.45 -1.79
C PHE A 343 -3.53 14.89 -2.08
N GLY A 344 -2.87 15.52 -1.12
CA GLY A 344 -2.31 16.86 -1.19
C GLY A 344 -0.78 16.85 -1.04
N SER A 345 -0.28 17.48 -0.01
CA SER A 345 1.15 17.52 0.31
C SER A 345 1.39 17.14 1.77
N ALA A 346 2.22 16.15 2.01
CA ALA A 346 2.56 15.72 3.36
C ALA A 346 4.07 15.60 3.57
N LYS A 347 4.55 16.07 4.73
CA LYS A 347 5.92 15.90 5.19
C LYS A 347 5.93 15.24 6.57
N LEU A 348 6.65 14.13 6.69
CA LEU A 348 6.90 13.45 7.95
C LEU A 348 8.38 13.60 8.31
N SER A 349 8.69 14.04 9.51
CA SER A 349 10.07 14.11 9.99
C SER A 349 10.16 13.57 11.41
N LYS A 350 11.09 12.65 11.65
CA LYS A 350 11.29 11.99 12.95
C LYS A 350 10.01 11.38 13.49
N THR A 351 9.20 10.86 12.59
CA THR A 351 7.85 10.37 12.87
C THR A 351 7.78 8.85 12.75
N THR A 352 7.01 8.22 13.63
CA THR A 352 6.74 6.78 13.58
C THR A 352 5.32 6.55 13.08
N VAL A 353 5.19 5.76 11.99
CA VAL A 353 3.92 5.29 11.46
C VAL A 353 3.87 3.78 11.67
N ALA A 354 3.10 3.32 12.66
CA ALA A 354 3.17 1.90 13.05
C ALA A 354 1.82 1.30 13.45
N HIS A 355 1.71 -0.02 13.22
CA HIS A 355 0.52 -0.81 13.58
C HIS A 355 -0.78 -0.27 12.97
N ASN A 356 -0.69 0.32 11.80
CA ASN A 356 -1.86 0.80 11.07
C ASN A 356 -2.30 -0.23 10.03
N THR A 357 -3.59 -0.24 9.72
CA THR A 357 -4.17 -1.16 8.74
C THR A 357 -5.01 -0.41 7.74
N ALA A 358 -4.86 -0.74 6.45
CA ALA A 358 -5.75 -0.31 5.39
C ALA A 358 -6.40 -1.53 4.73
N PHE A 359 -7.70 -1.44 4.44
CA PHE A 359 -8.40 -2.51 3.76
C PHE A 359 -7.96 -2.64 2.29
N PHE A 360 -7.56 -1.53 1.66
CA PHE A 360 -7.03 -1.54 0.30
C PHE A 360 -5.52 -1.31 0.30
N PHE A 361 -5.06 -0.10 0.12
CA PHE A 361 -3.66 0.23 -0.11
C PHE A 361 -3.06 1.11 0.98
N GLY A 362 -1.75 0.94 1.22
CA GLY A 362 -1.01 1.79 2.13
C GLY A 362 -1.41 1.57 3.60
N GLY A 363 -1.10 0.40 4.17
CA GLY A 363 -1.40 0.11 5.57
C GLY A 363 -0.96 1.21 6.52
N GLY A 364 0.28 1.68 6.37
CA GLY A 364 0.78 2.86 7.06
C GLY A 364 0.36 4.16 6.39
N ILE A 365 0.76 4.32 5.11
CA ILE A 365 0.62 5.55 4.33
C ILE A 365 0.14 5.24 2.92
N PHE A 366 -0.89 5.93 2.47
CA PHE A 366 -1.30 6.04 1.08
C PHE A 366 -0.96 7.42 0.54
N ASN A 367 -0.42 7.50 -0.68
CA ASN A 367 -0.07 8.74 -1.34
C ASN A 367 -0.57 8.77 -2.79
N ALA A 368 -1.25 9.84 -3.14
CA ALA A 368 -1.59 10.23 -4.51
C ALA A 368 -1.21 11.70 -4.78
N GLY A 369 -0.40 12.29 -3.90
CA GLY A 369 0.08 13.66 -3.97
C GLY A 369 1.60 13.73 -3.81
N VAL A 370 2.08 14.67 -3.01
CA VAL A 370 3.50 14.83 -2.70
C VAL A 370 3.77 14.39 -1.28
N LEU A 371 4.67 13.42 -1.10
CA LEU A 371 5.04 12.86 0.20
C LEU A 371 6.54 12.90 0.40
N GLN A 372 6.96 13.54 1.48
CA GLN A 372 8.34 13.53 1.96
C GLN A 372 8.42 12.87 3.33
N ILE A 373 9.38 11.96 3.51
CA ILE A 373 9.61 11.23 4.76
C ILE A 373 11.10 11.31 5.10
N ASP A 374 11.41 11.96 6.22
CA ASP A 374 12.78 12.17 6.67
C ASP A 374 12.99 11.56 8.06
N GLU A 375 14.11 10.87 8.27
CA GLU A 375 14.54 10.33 9.57
C GLU A 375 13.42 9.62 10.35
N SER A 376 12.52 8.92 9.62
CA SER A 376 11.26 8.39 10.13
C SER A 376 11.19 6.87 10.05
N LYS A 377 10.18 6.29 10.69
CA LYS A 377 9.96 4.85 10.69
C LYS A 377 8.53 4.51 10.25
N VAL A 378 8.44 3.64 9.23
CA VAL A 378 7.17 3.06 8.78
C VAL A 378 7.25 1.57 9.02
N LYS A 379 6.55 1.06 10.05
CA LYS A 379 6.75 -0.31 10.49
C LYS A 379 5.50 -0.99 11.01
N ASP A 380 5.49 -2.32 10.94
CA ASP A 380 4.39 -3.14 11.49
C ASP A 380 3.01 -2.71 10.95
N ASN A 381 2.93 -2.25 9.69
CA ASN A 381 1.67 -1.85 9.08
C ASN A 381 1.18 -2.93 8.09
N THR A 382 -0.14 -3.00 7.89
CA THR A 382 -0.78 -3.98 7.00
C THR A 382 -1.68 -3.31 5.98
N GLY A 383 -1.34 -3.44 4.71
CA GLY A 383 -2.22 -3.09 3.58
C GLY A 383 -2.74 -4.38 2.94
N ILE A 384 -4.06 -4.60 2.90
CA ILE A 384 -4.59 -5.89 2.45
C ILE A 384 -4.26 -6.14 0.98
N ILE A 385 -4.49 -5.15 0.10
CA ILE A 385 -4.30 -5.30 -1.34
C ILE A 385 -2.87 -4.96 -1.78
N GLY A 386 -2.27 -3.93 -1.17
CA GLY A 386 -0.91 -3.53 -1.54
C GLY A 386 -0.33 -2.45 -0.64
N GLY A 387 1.00 -2.29 -0.71
CA GLY A 387 1.70 -1.28 0.06
C GLY A 387 1.52 -1.45 1.57
N GLY A 388 2.02 -2.56 2.15
CA GLY A 388 1.89 -2.77 3.59
C GLY A 388 2.34 -1.56 4.40
N GLY A 389 3.54 -1.02 4.09
CA GLY A 389 4.03 0.22 4.68
C GLY A 389 3.51 1.46 3.97
N ILE A 390 3.87 1.62 2.69
CA ILE A 390 3.56 2.78 1.85
C ILE A 390 2.98 2.29 0.52
N SER A 391 1.88 2.89 0.07
CA SER A 391 1.41 2.79 -1.31
C SER A 391 1.44 4.17 -1.95
N ASN A 392 2.13 4.30 -3.08
CA ASN A 392 2.08 5.46 -3.96
C ASN A 392 1.19 5.09 -5.14
N GLY A 393 -0.04 5.57 -5.11
CA GLY A 393 -1.08 5.12 -6.04
C GLY A 393 -1.77 3.82 -5.65
N ALA A 394 -2.75 3.43 -6.45
CA ALA A 394 -3.57 2.24 -6.28
C ALA A 394 -3.92 1.64 -7.65
N ALA A 395 -3.77 0.34 -7.81
CA ALA A 395 -4.17 -0.38 -9.01
C ALA A 395 -5.67 -0.66 -9.04
N GLU A 396 -6.28 -0.64 -10.24
CA GLU A 396 -7.67 -1.03 -10.47
C GLU A 396 -7.88 -2.53 -10.24
N ILE A 397 -8.09 -2.92 -8.99
CA ILE A 397 -8.44 -4.30 -8.64
C ILE A 397 -9.85 -4.37 -8.04
N PHE A 398 -10.17 -3.48 -7.10
CA PHE A 398 -11.46 -3.37 -6.41
C PHE A 398 -11.89 -1.92 -6.19
N THR A 399 -11.03 -0.98 -6.55
CA THR A 399 -11.25 0.48 -6.44
C THR A 399 -10.95 1.11 -7.80
N ASP A 400 -11.31 2.36 -7.97
CA ASP A 400 -10.87 3.13 -9.12
C ASP A 400 -9.32 3.22 -9.11
N ASP A 401 -8.74 3.22 -10.31
CA ASP A 401 -7.33 3.46 -10.54
C ASP A 401 -6.96 4.85 -10.02
N VAL A 402 -5.92 4.92 -9.20
CA VAL A 402 -5.42 6.18 -8.65
C VAL A 402 -3.93 6.27 -8.94
N ASP A 403 -3.56 7.19 -9.83
CA ASP A 403 -2.17 7.43 -10.16
C ASP A 403 -1.37 7.81 -8.90
N GLY A 404 -0.19 7.23 -8.78
CA GLY A 404 0.75 7.59 -7.74
C GLY A 404 1.29 9.01 -7.94
N GLY A 405 1.52 9.68 -6.83
CA GLY A 405 2.21 10.96 -6.83
C GLY A 405 3.73 10.81 -6.75
N SER A 406 4.35 11.71 -6.03
CA SER A 406 5.79 11.66 -5.75
C SER A 406 6.06 11.29 -4.30
N VAL A 407 6.92 10.30 -4.09
CA VAL A 407 7.37 9.86 -2.76
C VAL A 407 8.89 10.01 -2.67
N TRP A 408 9.33 10.75 -1.68
CA TRP A 408 10.73 10.89 -1.32
C TRP A 408 10.96 10.42 0.11
N VAL A 409 11.80 9.41 0.30
CA VAL A 409 12.15 8.85 1.60
C VAL A 409 13.64 9.00 1.84
N TYR A 410 14.02 9.67 2.92
CA TYR A 410 15.41 9.95 3.25
C TYR A 410 15.76 9.51 4.66
N LYS A 411 16.89 8.84 4.85
CA LYS A 411 17.42 8.37 6.14
C LYS A 411 16.39 7.69 7.04
N SER A 412 15.53 6.87 6.42
CA SER A 412 14.37 6.31 7.10
C SER A 412 14.39 4.77 7.09
N GLU A 413 13.51 4.18 7.87
CA GLU A 413 13.34 2.74 7.97
C GLU A 413 11.91 2.34 7.57
N ILE A 414 11.78 1.38 6.64
CA ILE A 414 10.51 0.78 6.23
C ILE A 414 10.62 -0.71 6.56
N THR A 415 10.04 -1.14 7.70
CA THR A 415 10.34 -2.45 8.25
C THR A 415 9.09 -3.20 8.71
N ASP A 416 9.13 -4.52 8.54
CA ASP A 416 8.15 -5.44 9.13
C ASP A 416 6.70 -5.12 8.73
N ASN A 417 6.52 -4.57 7.51
CA ASN A 417 5.20 -4.30 6.95
C ASN A 417 4.72 -5.49 6.10
N GLU A 418 3.41 -5.68 6.03
CA GLU A 418 2.81 -6.87 5.42
C GLU A 418 1.69 -6.52 4.45
N THR A 419 1.58 -7.32 3.35
CA THR A 419 0.45 -7.27 2.42
C THR A 419 0.15 -8.66 1.85
N LEU A 420 -1.12 -8.91 1.53
CA LEU A 420 -1.52 -10.09 0.75
C LEU A 420 -1.27 -9.90 -0.75
N GLY A 421 -1.03 -8.70 -1.20
CA GLY A 421 -0.77 -8.36 -2.60
C GLY A 421 0.69 -8.03 -2.87
N PHE A 422 0.95 -6.78 -3.23
CA PHE A 422 2.19 -6.28 -3.80
C PHE A 422 2.85 -5.24 -2.89
N GLY A 423 4.18 -5.21 -2.84
CA GLY A 423 4.93 -4.19 -2.14
C GLY A 423 4.74 -4.26 -0.62
N GLY A 424 5.33 -5.27 0.04
CA GLY A 424 5.24 -5.40 1.51
C GLY A 424 5.69 -4.13 2.22
N GLY A 425 6.85 -3.59 1.84
CA GLY A 425 7.32 -2.29 2.31
C GLY A 425 6.72 -1.13 1.55
N VAL A 426 6.93 -1.10 0.21
CA VAL A 426 6.52 -0.02 -0.69
C VAL A 426 5.89 -0.60 -1.95
N LEU A 427 4.75 -0.06 -2.34
CA LEU A 427 4.13 -0.23 -3.65
C LEU A 427 4.12 1.13 -4.36
N ASP A 428 4.49 1.16 -5.65
CA ASP A 428 4.34 2.33 -6.51
C ASP A 428 3.58 1.95 -7.78
N VAL A 429 2.49 2.64 -8.04
CA VAL A 429 1.65 2.46 -9.23
C VAL A 429 1.49 3.81 -9.92
N GLU A 430 2.00 3.92 -11.15
CA GLU A 430 1.93 5.15 -11.96
C GLU A 430 2.50 6.40 -11.28
N GLY A 431 3.56 6.21 -10.46
CA GLY A 431 4.16 7.28 -9.69
C GLY A 431 5.68 7.34 -9.78
N THR A 432 6.25 8.11 -8.87
CA THR A 432 7.70 8.22 -8.71
C THR A 432 8.08 8.02 -7.25
N THR A 433 8.94 7.04 -6.98
CA THR A 433 9.45 6.76 -5.64
C THR A 433 10.97 6.83 -5.60
N THR A 434 11.50 7.64 -4.71
CA THR A 434 12.94 7.73 -4.40
C THR A 434 13.20 7.31 -2.95
N LEU A 435 14.04 6.31 -2.75
CA LEU A 435 14.52 5.85 -1.45
C LEU A 435 16.02 6.14 -1.35
N HIS A 436 16.39 7.14 -0.56
CA HIS A 436 17.77 7.58 -0.38
C HIS A 436 18.23 7.33 1.07
N GLU A 437 19.38 6.70 1.25
CA GLU A 437 19.92 6.30 2.57
C GLU A 437 18.88 5.57 3.45
N THR A 438 18.00 4.83 2.79
CA THR A 438 16.83 4.21 3.42
C THR A 438 17.00 2.70 3.52
N LYS A 439 16.53 2.14 4.63
CA LYS A 439 16.49 0.70 4.88
C LYS A 439 15.08 0.17 4.69
N VAL A 440 14.94 -0.83 3.79
CA VAL A 440 13.70 -1.57 3.56
C VAL A 440 13.94 -3.02 3.96
N SER A 441 13.39 -3.45 5.11
CA SER A 441 13.74 -4.79 5.60
C SER A 441 12.61 -5.48 6.39
N GLY A 442 12.60 -6.82 6.33
CA GLY A 442 11.63 -7.63 7.07
C GLY A 442 10.20 -7.54 6.51
N ASN A 443 10.00 -6.88 5.38
CA ASN A 443 8.67 -6.71 4.81
C ASN A 443 8.23 -7.98 4.06
N THR A 444 6.92 -8.23 4.04
CA THR A 444 6.34 -9.43 3.44
C THR A 444 5.20 -9.07 2.49
N ALA A 445 5.25 -9.65 1.30
CA ALA A 445 4.16 -9.65 0.33
C ALA A 445 3.80 -11.08 -0.07
N VAL A 446 2.57 -11.35 -0.45
CA VAL A 446 2.23 -12.66 -0.98
C VAL A 446 2.53 -12.74 -2.48
N LEU A 447 2.20 -11.73 -3.28
CA LEU A 447 2.28 -11.81 -4.74
C LEU A 447 3.63 -11.36 -5.30
N ALA A 448 4.06 -10.12 -5.04
CA ALA A 448 5.34 -9.64 -5.56
C ALA A 448 5.91 -8.47 -4.74
N GLY A 449 7.23 -8.30 -4.82
CA GLY A 449 7.92 -7.20 -4.18
C GLY A 449 7.82 -7.24 -2.65
N GLY A 450 8.42 -8.25 -2.02
CA GLY A 450 8.44 -8.32 -0.55
C GLY A 450 8.90 -7.01 0.09
N GLY A 451 9.97 -6.41 -0.44
CA GLY A 451 10.43 -5.07 -0.06
C GLY A 451 9.72 -3.97 -0.83
N VAL A 452 9.92 -3.92 -2.15
CA VAL A 452 9.42 -2.87 -3.05
C VAL A 452 8.81 -3.51 -4.30
N ALA A 453 7.64 -3.04 -4.72
CA ALA A 453 7.04 -3.35 -6.01
C ALA A 453 6.71 -2.06 -6.76
N VAL A 454 7.00 -2.01 -8.05
CA VAL A 454 6.68 -0.87 -8.91
C VAL A 454 6.05 -1.32 -10.21
N ALA A 455 5.01 -0.62 -10.65
CA ALA A 455 4.25 -0.90 -11.85
C ALA A 455 3.96 0.42 -12.59
N ASP A 456 4.38 0.51 -13.86
CA ASP A 456 4.25 1.72 -14.70
C ASP A 456 4.81 2.98 -14.01
N SER A 457 5.95 2.84 -13.34
CA SER A 457 6.47 3.80 -12.36
C SER A 457 7.97 4.03 -12.50
N GLN A 458 8.46 5.04 -11.78
CA GLN A 458 9.88 5.32 -11.67
C GLN A 458 10.39 5.06 -10.25
N LEU A 459 11.37 4.17 -10.12
CA LEU A 459 12.03 3.85 -8.86
C LEU A 459 13.48 4.31 -8.85
N THR A 460 13.88 5.03 -7.81
CA THR A 460 15.28 5.31 -7.53
C THR A 460 15.66 4.79 -6.14
N LEU A 461 16.63 3.88 -6.09
CA LEU A 461 17.30 3.46 -4.87
C LEU A 461 18.71 4.03 -4.85
N LYS A 462 19.02 4.89 -3.89
CA LYS A 462 20.35 5.49 -3.75
C LYS A 462 20.89 5.33 -2.34
N ASN A 463 22.07 4.74 -2.20
CA ASN A 463 22.65 4.40 -0.88
C ASN A 463 21.67 3.58 -0.01
N ALA A 464 20.77 2.83 -0.62
CA ALA A 464 19.69 2.12 0.06
C ALA A 464 20.07 0.67 0.38
N THR A 465 19.38 0.09 1.35
CA THR A 465 19.50 -1.33 1.68
C THR A 465 18.14 -1.98 1.65
N VAL A 466 17.92 -2.94 0.74
CA VAL A 466 16.73 -3.78 0.65
C VAL A 466 17.08 -5.18 1.11
N ALA A 467 16.70 -5.56 2.33
CA ALA A 467 17.22 -6.77 2.95
C ALA A 467 16.19 -7.57 3.75
N ASN A 468 16.33 -8.90 3.74
CA ASN A 468 15.48 -9.80 4.54
C ASN A 468 13.98 -9.65 4.27
N ASN A 469 13.62 -9.20 3.07
CA ASN A 469 12.22 -9.14 2.66
C ASN A 469 11.80 -10.47 2.03
N SER A 470 10.52 -10.78 2.07
CA SER A 470 10.02 -12.05 1.56
C SER A 470 8.75 -11.92 0.75
N THR A 471 8.61 -12.79 -0.26
CA THR A 471 7.36 -12.97 -1.00
C THR A 471 7.14 -14.46 -1.29
N ALA A 472 5.89 -14.89 -1.32
CA ALA A 472 5.57 -16.21 -1.84
C ALA A 472 5.65 -16.26 -3.38
N GLY A 473 5.56 -15.12 -4.05
CA GLY A 473 5.64 -14.95 -5.49
C GLY A 473 7.03 -14.57 -5.99
N VAL A 474 7.17 -13.41 -6.62
CA VAL A 474 8.36 -12.94 -7.32
C VAL A 474 8.92 -11.64 -6.73
N GLY A 475 10.23 -11.38 -6.89
CA GLY A 475 10.84 -10.15 -6.42
C GLY A 475 10.88 -10.05 -4.89
N GLY A 476 11.57 -10.96 -4.19
CA GLY A 476 11.66 -10.93 -2.73
C GLY A 476 12.11 -9.59 -2.19
N GLY A 477 13.14 -8.99 -2.78
CA GLY A 477 13.60 -7.64 -2.50
C GLY A 477 12.83 -6.60 -3.30
N VAL A 478 12.97 -6.63 -4.63
CA VAL A 478 12.41 -5.64 -5.55
C VAL A 478 11.72 -6.36 -6.72
N ALA A 479 10.53 -5.90 -7.08
CA ALA A 479 9.84 -6.26 -8.31
C ALA A 479 9.59 -5.01 -9.15
N VAL A 480 10.02 -5.03 -10.42
CA VAL A 480 9.89 -3.95 -11.39
C VAL A 480 9.12 -4.50 -12.58
N ALA A 481 7.96 -3.94 -12.90
CA ALA A 481 7.09 -4.46 -13.93
C ALA A 481 6.34 -3.35 -14.69
N PHE A 482 5.78 -3.69 -15.86
CA PHE A 482 4.93 -2.81 -16.68
C PHE A 482 5.58 -1.51 -17.10
N GLU A 483 6.52 -1.60 -18.05
CA GLU A 483 7.18 -0.43 -18.64
C GLU A 483 7.83 0.51 -17.60
N SER A 484 8.07 -0.01 -16.36
CA SER A 484 8.71 0.76 -15.30
C SER A 484 10.19 1.00 -15.55
N THR A 485 10.71 2.04 -14.91
CA THR A 485 12.15 2.32 -14.91
C THR A 485 12.70 2.29 -13.49
N ALA A 486 13.75 1.50 -13.24
CA ALA A 486 14.42 1.46 -11.95
C ALA A 486 15.90 1.83 -12.06
N THR A 487 16.35 2.73 -11.20
CA THR A 487 17.77 3.09 -11.05
C THR A 487 18.21 2.74 -9.63
N ILE A 488 19.26 1.90 -9.52
CA ILE A 488 19.77 1.37 -8.24
C ILE A 488 21.25 1.70 -8.15
N GLU A 489 21.59 2.67 -7.29
CA GLU A 489 22.95 3.21 -7.17
C GLU A 489 23.50 3.06 -5.75
N ASN A 490 24.76 2.62 -5.62
CA ASN A 490 25.46 2.43 -4.33
C ASN A 490 24.61 1.67 -3.30
N SER A 491 23.80 0.71 -3.76
CA SER A 491 22.76 0.09 -2.97
C SER A 491 22.98 -1.41 -2.80
N LYS A 492 22.33 -1.98 -1.79
CA LYS A 492 22.43 -3.41 -1.50
C LYS A 492 21.06 -4.07 -1.49
N ILE A 493 20.91 -5.10 -2.32
CA ILE A 493 19.74 -6.00 -2.34
C ILE A 493 20.21 -7.34 -1.81
N LYS A 494 19.88 -7.66 -0.55
CA LYS A 494 20.50 -8.82 0.08
C LYS A 494 19.55 -9.63 0.96
N ASP A 495 19.86 -10.93 1.03
CA ASP A 495 19.18 -11.86 1.94
C ASP A 495 17.66 -11.87 1.81
N ASN A 496 17.14 -11.52 0.61
CA ASN A 496 15.71 -11.55 0.33
C ASN A 496 15.29 -12.93 -0.17
N THR A 497 14.02 -13.28 0.05
CA THR A 497 13.48 -14.59 -0.30
C THR A 497 12.26 -14.46 -1.21
N ALA A 498 12.21 -15.25 -2.28
CA ALA A 498 11.05 -15.40 -3.14
C ALA A 498 10.65 -16.87 -3.27
N GLY A 499 9.35 -17.13 -3.39
CA GLY A 499 8.85 -18.46 -3.67
C GLY A 499 9.14 -18.90 -5.11
N PHE A 500 9.24 -17.96 -6.06
CA PHE A 500 9.45 -18.27 -7.47
C PHE A 500 10.69 -17.59 -8.04
N PHE A 501 10.61 -16.38 -8.56
CA PHE A 501 11.65 -15.80 -9.40
C PHE A 501 12.22 -14.50 -8.82
N GLY A 502 13.52 -14.27 -9.11
CA GLY A 502 14.15 -12.98 -8.83
C GLY A 502 14.11 -12.62 -7.34
N ALA A 503 14.63 -13.50 -6.47
CA ALA A 503 14.54 -13.24 -5.02
C ALA A 503 15.19 -11.91 -4.61
N GLY A 504 16.27 -11.49 -5.27
CA GLY A 504 16.80 -10.14 -5.12
C GLY A 504 16.00 -9.13 -5.94
N LEU A 505 15.99 -9.30 -7.27
CA LEU A 505 15.35 -8.43 -8.23
C LEU A 505 14.60 -9.24 -9.28
N PHE A 506 13.33 -8.94 -9.47
CA PHE A 506 12.50 -9.38 -10.59
C PHE A 506 12.25 -8.20 -11.51
N ASN A 507 12.50 -8.36 -12.82
CA ASN A 507 12.30 -7.32 -13.84
C ASN A 507 11.52 -7.89 -15.01
N GLU A 508 10.37 -7.34 -15.29
CA GLU A 508 9.45 -7.76 -16.34
C GLU A 508 9.02 -6.57 -17.18
N ASP A 509 9.19 -6.65 -18.50
CA ASP A 509 8.79 -5.58 -19.45
C ASP A 509 9.22 -4.17 -18.98
N SER A 510 10.43 -4.05 -18.44
CA SER A 510 10.89 -2.86 -17.73
C SER A 510 12.40 -2.65 -17.88
N VAL A 511 12.86 -1.45 -17.59
CA VAL A 511 14.28 -1.10 -17.69
C VAL A 511 14.87 -0.90 -16.29
N THR A 512 15.86 -1.71 -15.93
CA THR A 512 16.56 -1.58 -14.64
C THR A 512 18.06 -1.36 -14.85
N THR A 513 18.60 -0.33 -14.21
CA THR A 513 20.04 -0.05 -14.19
C THR A 513 20.57 -0.17 -12.75
N LEU A 514 21.61 -0.99 -12.59
CA LEU A 514 22.35 -1.10 -11.32
C LEU A 514 23.75 -0.52 -11.50
N ARG A 515 24.17 0.36 -10.59
CA ARG A 515 25.51 0.95 -10.57
C ARG A 515 26.12 0.85 -9.19
N ASP A 516 27.38 0.46 -9.09
CA ASP A 516 28.12 0.39 -7.83
C ASP A 516 27.37 -0.35 -6.73
N SER A 517 26.61 -1.41 -7.11
CA SER A 517 25.64 -2.05 -6.25
C SER A 517 25.92 -3.53 -6.01
N GLU A 518 25.25 -4.10 -5.02
CA GLU A 518 25.43 -5.51 -4.65
C GLU A 518 24.06 -6.23 -4.59
N VAL A 519 23.96 -7.38 -5.27
CA VAL A 519 22.82 -8.31 -5.19
C VAL A 519 23.38 -9.62 -4.61
N VAL A 520 23.18 -9.85 -3.30
CA VAL A 520 23.93 -10.88 -2.57
C VAL A 520 23.05 -11.68 -1.62
N GLY A 521 23.25 -13.00 -1.59
CA GLY A 521 22.63 -13.88 -0.60
C GLY A 521 21.12 -14.11 -0.77
N ASN A 522 20.53 -13.65 -1.87
CA ASN A 522 19.09 -13.78 -2.12
C ASN A 522 18.72 -15.23 -2.51
N ARG A 523 17.51 -15.69 -2.20
CA ARG A 523 17.11 -17.08 -2.27
C ARG A 523 15.74 -17.28 -2.93
N ALA A 524 15.70 -17.86 -4.13
CA ALA A 524 14.47 -18.33 -4.79
C ALA A 524 14.23 -19.80 -4.41
N VAL A 525 13.35 -20.06 -3.44
CA VAL A 525 13.29 -21.33 -2.70
C VAL A 525 12.14 -22.26 -3.08
N GLY A 526 11.16 -21.80 -3.87
CA GLY A 526 10.05 -22.65 -4.31
C GLY A 526 10.45 -23.72 -5.32
N PRO A 527 9.57 -24.67 -5.65
CA PRO A 527 9.88 -25.76 -6.57
C PRO A 527 10.33 -25.31 -7.97
N LEU A 528 9.86 -24.16 -8.42
CA LEU A 528 10.23 -23.52 -9.69
C LEU A 528 11.15 -22.32 -9.52
N GLY A 529 11.70 -22.12 -8.31
CA GLY A 529 12.54 -20.97 -7.99
C GLY A 529 13.78 -20.88 -8.88
N SER A 530 13.95 -19.76 -9.58
CA SER A 530 15.07 -19.48 -10.49
C SER A 530 15.47 -17.99 -10.42
N GLY A 531 16.72 -17.67 -10.84
CA GLY A 531 17.23 -16.30 -10.75
C GLY A 531 17.26 -15.81 -9.30
N GLY A 532 17.93 -16.56 -8.41
CA GLY A 532 18.01 -16.19 -6.99
C GLY A 532 18.45 -14.76 -6.76
N GLY A 533 19.44 -14.29 -7.53
CA GLY A 533 19.83 -12.88 -7.55
C GLY A 533 18.86 -12.01 -8.36
N ILE A 534 18.82 -12.27 -9.67
CA ILE A 534 18.07 -11.46 -10.64
C ILE A 534 17.31 -12.40 -11.60
N TYR A 535 16.06 -12.05 -11.89
CA TYR A 535 15.26 -12.66 -12.95
C TYR A 535 14.72 -11.57 -13.88
N ASN A 536 15.05 -11.68 -15.18
CA ASN A 536 14.66 -10.74 -16.23
C ASN A 536 13.81 -11.46 -17.27
N THR A 537 12.66 -10.91 -17.64
CA THR A 537 11.71 -11.57 -18.55
C THR A 537 10.86 -10.58 -19.36
N ASP A 538 10.14 -11.09 -20.34
CA ASP A 538 9.13 -10.42 -21.14
C ASP A 538 9.58 -9.08 -21.76
N GLY A 539 10.78 -9.10 -22.38
CA GLY A 539 11.33 -7.92 -23.02
C GLY A 539 12.09 -6.99 -22.09
N GLY A 540 12.20 -7.34 -20.80
CA GLY A 540 12.91 -6.52 -19.83
C GLY A 540 14.39 -6.30 -20.17
N GLU A 541 14.89 -5.12 -19.84
CA GLU A 541 16.29 -4.74 -20.02
C GLU A 541 16.96 -4.48 -18.68
N ILE A 542 18.12 -5.10 -18.45
CA ILE A 542 18.95 -4.87 -17.25
C ILE A 542 20.36 -4.48 -17.68
N ALA A 543 20.88 -3.40 -17.10
CA ALA A 543 22.27 -3.00 -17.24
C ALA A 543 22.98 -2.98 -15.88
N LEU A 544 24.11 -3.67 -15.79
CA LEU A 544 24.94 -3.73 -14.59
C LEU A 544 26.28 -3.05 -14.83
N TYR A 545 26.61 -2.07 -14.00
CA TYR A 545 27.86 -1.34 -14.02
C TYR A 545 28.55 -1.43 -12.66
N ARG A 546 29.75 -1.96 -12.60
CA ARG A 546 30.51 -2.18 -11.34
C ARG A 546 29.66 -2.82 -10.25
N THR A 547 28.82 -3.77 -10.67
CA THR A 547 27.81 -4.40 -9.81
C THR A 547 28.20 -5.85 -9.52
N LYS A 548 27.98 -6.28 -8.28
CA LYS A 548 28.25 -7.65 -7.83
C LYS A 548 26.96 -8.43 -7.65
N VAL A 549 26.86 -9.59 -8.31
CA VAL A 549 25.75 -10.55 -8.14
C VAL A 549 26.34 -11.86 -7.62
N THR A 550 26.34 -12.05 -6.30
CA THR A 550 27.13 -13.13 -5.67
C THR A 550 26.37 -13.85 -4.57
N TYR A 551 26.72 -15.13 -4.36
CA TYR A 551 26.19 -15.96 -3.29
C TYR A 551 24.67 -16.11 -3.28
N ASN A 552 23.99 -15.86 -4.41
CA ASN A 552 22.57 -16.06 -4.52
C ASN A 552 22.25 -17.55 -4.78
N PHE A 553 21.09 -17.97 -4.34
CA PHE A 553 20.62 -19.35 -4.45
C PHE A 553 19.27 -19.44 -5.15
N ALA A 554 19.10 -20.47 -5.97
CA ALA A 554 17.80 -20.85 -6.51
C ALA A 554 17.65 -22.37 -6.50
N THR A 555 16.41 -22.85 -6.43
CA THR A 555 16.12 -24.29 -6.50
C THR A 555 16.44 -24.84 -7.89
N LEU A 556 16.06 -24.10 -8.93
CA LEU A 556 16.41 -24.42 -10.33
C LEU A 556 17.48 -23.44 -10.83
N PRO A 557 18.40 -23.89 -11.72
CA PRO A 557 19.38 -23.00 -12.34
C PRO A 557 18.71 -21.83 -13.12
N PRO A 558 19.33 -20.65 -13.09
CA PRO A 558 20.53 -20.23 -12.35
C PRO A 558 20.19 -19.66 -10.96
N GLY A 559 21.20 -19.70 -10.07
CA GLY A 559 21.13 -18.99 -8.78
C GLY A 559 21.44 -17.50 -8.89
N GLY A 560 22.26 -17.10 -9.87
CA GLY A 560 22.65 -15.70 -10.08
C GLY A 560 21.63 -14.94 -10.95
N ILE A 561 21.84 -14.88 -12.27
CA ILE A 561 21.02 -14.12 -13.20
C ILE A 561 20.33 -15.05 -14.20
N SER A 562 19.00 -15.05 -14.22
CA SER A 562 18.17 -15.69 -15.24
C SER A 562 17.65 -14.63 -16.22
N ASN A 563 17.98 -14.79 -17.50
CA ASN A 563 17.50 -13.91 -18.55
C ASN A 563 16.57 -14.68 -19.49
N GLY A 564 15.32 -14.24 -19.57
CA GLY A 564 14.27 -14.83 -20.40
C GLY A 564 14.50 -14.61 -21.89
N LEU A 565 13.67 -15.25 -22.72
CA LEU A 565 13.68 -15.01 -24.15
C LEU A 565 13.21 -13.58 -24.45
N PHE A 566 13.85 -12.95 -25.44
CA PHE A 566 13.61 -11.56 -25.86
C PHE A 566 13.94 -10.48 -24.83
N SER A 567 14.57 -10.85 -23.73
CA SER A 567 15.04 -9.94 -22.69
C SER A 567 16.55 -9.73 -22.80
N PHE A 568 17.06 -8.63 -22.25
CA PHE A 568 18.46 -8.24 -22.41
C PHE A 568 19.12 -7.97 -21.05
N VAL A 569 20.29 -8.56 -20.86
CA VAL A 569 21.17 -8.26 -19.72
C VAL A 569 22.53 -7.84 -20.26
N ARG A 570 23.00 -6.68 -19.83
CA ARG A 570 24.34 -6.14 -20.18
C ARG A 570 25.19 -6.08 -18.93
N LEU A 571 26.40 -6.59 -19.02
CA LEU A 571 27.43 -6.52 -17.99
C LEU A 571 28.58 -5.67 -18.52
N ASP A 572 29.10 -4.75 -17.72
CA ASP A 572 30.40 -4.13 -18.00
C ASP A 572 31.55 -5.05 -17.52
N ASP A 573 32.78 -4.67 -17.86
CA ASP A 573 33.97 -5.48 -17.53
C ASP A 573 34.30 -5.46 -16.02
N GLU A 574 33.73 -4.57 -15.25
CA GLU A 574 33.95 -4.43 -13.81
C GLU A 574 32.86 -5.12 -12.97
N SER A 575 31.77 -5.55 -13.59
CA SER A 575 30.72 -6.30 -12.91
C SER A 575 31.09 -7.76 -12.69
N VAL A 576 30.73 -8.30 -11.55
CA VAL A 576 31.09 -9.66 -11.14
C VAL A 576 29.84 -10.49 -10.84
N VAL A 577 29.68 -11.60 -11.57
CA VAL A 577 28.67 -12.60 -11.30
C VAL A 577 29.33 -13.91 -10.92
N SER A 578 29.33 -14.27 -9.63
CA SER A 578 30.09 -15.43 -9.16
C SER A 578 29.53 -16.04 -7.88
N ALA A 579 29.94 -17.25 -7.59
CA ALA A 579 29.56 -17.99 -6.38
C ALA A 579 28.05 -18.18 -6.17
N ASN A 580 27.27 -18.05 -7.22
CA ASN A 580 25.83 -18.32 -7.17
C ASN A 580 25.56 -19.82 -7.37
N ARG A 581 24.48 -20.33 -6.81
CA ARG A 581 24.14 -21.77 -6.87
C ARG A 581 22.69 -21.96 -7.34
N PRO A 582 22.43 -22.95 -8.25
CA PRO A 582 23.36 -23.95 -8.78
C PRO A 582 24.38 -23.42 -9.83
N THR A 583 24.04 -22.37 -10.59
CA THR A 583 24.92 -21.76 -11.61
C THR A 583 24.88 -20.25 -11.51
N ASN A 584 25.82 -19.56 -12.18
CA ASN A 584 25.85 -18.09 -12.16
C ASN A 584 24.79 -17.49 -13.07
N CYS A 585 24.67 -17.93 -14.31
CA CYS A 585 23.81 -17.28 -15.30
C CYS A 585 23.09 -18.27 -16.22
N LEU A 586 22.03 -17.78 -16.83
CA LEU A 586 21.35 -18.36 -17.97
C LEU A 586 21.04 -17.25 -19.00
N ASN A 587 21.42 -17.44 -20.25
CA ASN A 587 21.20 -16.50 -21.38
C ASN A 587 21.76 -15.09 -21.13
N VAL A 588 22.88 -14.96 -20.47
CA VAL A 588 23.57 -13.67 -20.23
C VAL A 588 24.91 -13.67 -20.94
N PRO A 589 25.11 -12.81 -21.95
CA PRO A 589 26.39 -12.67 -22.64
C PRO A 589 27.53 -12.30 -21.69
N GLY A 590 28.67 -12.99 -21.80
CA GLY A 590 29.86 -12.74 -20.97
C GLY A 590 29.79 -13.27 -19.53
N CYS A 591 28.74 -13.98 -19.16
CA CYS A 591 28.61 -14.62 -17.86
C CYS A 591 28.78 -16.14 -17.98
N PHE A 592 29.72 -16.73 -17.20
CA PHE A 592 30.06 -18.15 -17.22
C PHE A 592 29.92 -18.80 -15.84
#